data_293cbc2b40b1357c7941d88571044d2d
#
_entry.id   293cbc2b40b1357c7941d88571044d2d
#
_cell.length_a   1.000
_cell.length_b   1.000
_cell.length_c   1.000
_cell.angle_alpha   90.00
_cell.angle_beta   90.00
_cell.angle_gamma   90.00
#
_symmetry.space_group_name_H-M   'P 1'
#
loop_
_entity.id
_entity.type
_entity.pdbx_description
1 polymer ?
#
loop_
_entity_poly.entity_id
_entity_poly.type
_entity_poly.pdbx_seq_one_letter_code
_entity_poly.pdbx_strand_id
1 'polypeptide(L)'
;MKQIFIYLFLSLKVVGQSYSINVFGFHACDVDQIISSPDKIEFKTQNRGVFDLIWPTNNYYKTIFDPKNFALKSWEKKIDQGAYKKNVSAVIDTSGSIQYNNKQKISLSSPIYNIFSMLAMVQLYDKELLDTKWFHYEHQGQLGKARFLWSDSTNIWNGQDSIPCDHYRFDILISDSSQSIKTQDYFMKHIANDNSIKELWVSRKNKKRIITASIKMKYFYLKAQMKTDKEV
;
A
#
# COMPACT_ATOMS: atom_id res chain seq x y z
N MET A 1 -45.42 -19.13 20.58
CA MET A 1 -44.38 -19.34 19.56
C MET A 1 -43.22 -18.38 19.85
N LYS A 2 -42.06 -18.88 20.27
CA LYS A 2 -40.86 -18.09 20.51
C LYS A 2 -40.09 -18.00 19.16
N GLN A 3 -40.02 -16.81 18.60
CA GLN A 3 -39.15 -16.54 17.44
C GLN A 3 -37.70 -16.58 17.91
N ILE A 4 -36.95 -17.56 17.41
CA ILE A 4 -35.49 -17.65 17.58
C ILE A 4 -34.87 -16.76 16.52
N PHE A 5 -34.36 -15.59 16.91
CA PHE A 5 -33.51 -14.75 16.05
C PHE A 5 -32.13 -15.41 15.97
N ILE A 6 -31.86 -16.07 14.86
CA ILE A 6 -30.50 -16.53 14.53
C ILE A 6 -29.72 -15.31 14.06
N TYR A 7 -28.86 -14.74 14.92
CA TYR A 7 -27.85 -13.79 14.54
C TYR A 7 -26.77 -14.51 13.73
N LEU A 8 -26.83 -14.37 12.43
CA LEU A 8 -25.77 -14.81 11.53
C LEU A 8 -24.58 -13.89 11.76
N PHE A 9 -23.64 -14.28 12.61
CA PHE A 9 -22.34 -13.64 12.71
C PHE A 9 -21.58 -13.88 11.41
N LEU A 10 -21.66 -12.93 10.47
CA LEU A 10 -20.73 -12.82 9.36
C LEU A 10 -19.34 -12.54 9.95
N SER A 11 -18.57 -13.59 10.17
CA SER A 11 -17.16 -13.47 10.52
C SER A 11 -16.45 -12.75 9.36
N LEU A 12 -16.17 -11.48 9.52
CA LEU A 12 -15.30 -10.73 8.64
C LEU A 12 -13.94 -11.44 8.62
N LYS A 13 -13.68 -12.19 7.55
CA LYS A 13 -12.38 -12.84 7.38
C LYS A 13 -11.34 -11.76 7.16
N VAL A 14 -10.51 -11.53 8.17
CA VAL A 14 -9.29 -10.74 8.03
C VAL A 14 -8.43 -11.41 6.97
N VAL A 15 -8.11 -10.69 5.90
CA VAL A 15 -7.19 -11.18 4.87
C VAL A 15 -5.82 -10.58 5.16
N GLY A 16 -4.94 -11.39 5.75
CA GLY A 16 -3.53 -11.08 5.93
C GLY A 16 -2.70 -11.59 4.76
N GLN A 17 -1.69 -10.82 4.37
CA GLN A 17 -0.65 -11.21 3.42
C GLN A 17 0.69 -10.74 3.98
N SER A 18 1.66 -11.66 4.05
CA SER A 18 3.02 -11.34 4.48
C SER A 18 3.97 -11.42 3.30
N TYR A 19 4.93 -10.51 3.27
CA TYR A 19 5.93 -10.40 2.21
C TYR A 19 7.33 -10.38 2.81
N SER A 20 8.28 -10.99 2.09
CA SER A 20 9.69 -10.77 2.29
C SER A 20 10.21 -9.77 1.27
N ILE A 21 10.98 -8.78 1.72
CA ILE A 21 11.71 -7.86 0.84
C ILE A 21 13.18 -8.27 0.86
N ASN A 22 13.72 -8.54 -0.33
CA ASN A 22 15.12 -8.86 -0.52
C ASN A 22 15.86 -7.69 -1.18
N VAL A 23 17.06 -7.43 -0.68
CA VAL A 23 18.01 -6.43 -1.19
C VAL A 23 19.32 -7.17 -1.51
N PHE A 24 19.77 -7.13 -2.76
CA PHE A 24 20.96 -7.88 -3.22
C PHE A 24 20.95 -9.37 -2.84
N GLY A 25 19.76 -9.99 -2.83
CA GLY A 25 19.60 -11.41 -2.46
C GLY A 25 19.50 -11.68 -0.95
N PHE A 26 19.70 -10.70 -0.09
CA PHE A 26 19.56 -10.85 1.37
C PHE A 26 18.15 -10.45 1.81
N HIS A 27 17.59 -11.21 2.74
CA HIS A 27 16.30 -10.88 3.37
C HIS A 27 16.49 -9.63 4.25
N ALA A 28 15.93 -8.53 3.82
CA ALA A 28 16.12 -7.22 4.45
C ALA A 28 14.96 -6.78 5.33
N CYS A 29 13.72 -7.09 4.94
CA CYS A 29 12.54 -6.59 5.63
C CYS A 29 11.35 -7.54 5.44
N ASP A 30 10.51 -7.65 6.47
CA ASP A 30 9.17 -8.22 6.39
C ASP A 30 8.13 -7.11 6.27
N VAL A 31 7.09 -7.38 5.50
CA VAL A 31 5.93 -6.51 5.37
C VAL A 31 4.67 -7.34 5.56
N ASP A 32 3.85 -6.98 6.54
CA ASP A 32 2.53 -7.56 6.74
C ASP A 32 1.47 -6.58 6.23
N GLN A 33 0.68 -7.01 5.27
CA GLN A 33 -0.53 -6.32 4.81
C GLN A 33 -1.75 -6.97 5.45
N ILE A 34 -2.61 -6.16 6.03
CA ILE A 34 -3.84 -6.61 6.71
C ILE A 34 -5.01 -5.81 6.16
N ILE A 35 -5.98 -6.50 5.56
CA ILE A 35 -7.29 -5.93 5.20
C ILE A 35 -8.29 -6.46 6.22
N SER A 36 -8.57 -5.67 7.25
CA SER A 36 -9.40 -6.06 8.39
C SER A 36 -10.86 -5.68 8.23
N SER A 37 -11.18 -4.81 7.28
CA SER A 37 -12.53 -4.41 6.88
C SER A 37 -12.53 -3.92 5.43
N PRO A 38 -13.70 -3.84 4.76
CA PRO A 38 -13.77 -3.44 3.36
C PRO A 38 -13.30 -1.99 3.08
N ASP A 39 -13.10 -1.20 4.11
CA ASP A 39 -12.74 0.21 4.06
C ASP A 39 -11.38 0.53 4.67
N LYS A 40 -10.60 -0.50 5.08
CA LYS A 40 -9.34 -0.31 5.81
C LYS A 40 -8.25 -1.27 5.36
N ILE A 41 -7.06 -0.71 5.12
CA ILE A 41 -5.82 -1.45 4.87
C ILE A 41 -4.73 -0.98 5.83
N GLU A 42 -3.96 -1.92 6.34
CA GLU A 42 -2.87 -1.69 7.29
C GLU A 42 -1.61 -2.38 6.78
N PHE A 43 -0.45 -1.76 7.03
CA PHE A 43 0.86 -2.35 6.76
C PHE A 43 1.74 -2.21 7.99
N LYS A 44 2.47 -3.29 8.29
CA LYS A 44 3.57 -3.29 9.26
C LYS A 44 4.84 -3.66 8.54
N THR A 45 5.94 -2.97 8.83
CA THR A 45 7.24 -3.26 8.22
C THR A 45 8.27 -3.42 9.31
N GLN A 46 9.08 -4.46 9.21
CA GLN A 46 10.13 -4.75 10.18
C GLN A 46 11.39 -5.23 9.44
N ASN A 47 12.52 -4.58 9.69
CA ASN A 47 13.81 -5.05 9.18
C ASN A 47 14.17 -6.41 9.74
N ARG A 48 15.06 -7.15 9.05
CA ARG A 48 15.50 -8.49 9.42
C ARG A 48 17.00 -8.65 9.27
N GLY A 49 17.54 -9.61 10.02
CA GLY A 49 18.94 -10.01 9.93
C GLY A 49 19.89 -8.83 10.18
N VAL A 50 20.91 -8.70 9.33
CA VAL A 50 21.92 -7.65 9.43
C VAL A 50 21.33 -6.25 9.29
N PHE A 51 20.25 -6.09 8.50
CA PHE A 51 19.57 -4.80 8.33
C PHE A 51 18.87 -4.34 9.62
N ASP A 52 18.31 -5.25 10.40
CA ASP A 52 17.71 -4.92 11.71
C ASP A 52 18.77 -4.54 12.74
N LEU A 53 19.93 -5.21 12.70
CA LEU A 53 21.05 -4.90 13.61
C LEU A 53 21.61 -3.50 13.36
N ILE A 54 21.76 -3.10 12.09
CA ILE A 54 22.34 -1.80 11.71
C ILE A 54 21.30 -0.69 11.81
N TRP A 55 20.05 -0.99 11.44
CA TRP A 55 18.95 -0.03 11.36
C TRP A 55 17.63 -0.67 11.76
N PRO A 56 17.37 -0.84 13.06
CA PRO A 56 16.09 -1.38 13.52
C PRO A 56 14.92 -0.54 12.98
N THR A 57 13.94 -1.21 12.40
CA THR A 57 12.77 -0.57 11.83
C THR A 57 11.52 -1.32 12.22
N ASN A 58 10.51 -0.59 12.73
CA ASN A 58 9.18 -1.11 13.04
C ASN A 58 8.14 -0.04 12.72
N ASN A 59 7.79 0.08 11.43
CA ASN A 59 6.82 1.07 10.99
C ASN A 59 5.42 0.48 10.90
N TYR A 60 4.43 1.33 11.12
CA TYR A 60 3.03 1.02 10.95
C TYR A 60 2.35 2.07 10.09
N TYR A 61 1.56 1.62 9.13
CA TYR A 61 0.77 2.43 8.21
C TYR A 61 -0.67 1.95 8.22
N LYS A 62 -1.61 2.87 8.30
CA LYS A 62 -3.04 2.60 8.27
C LYS A 62 -3.72 3.58 7.33
N THR A 63 -4.59 3.09 6.48
CA THR A 63 -5.40 3.92 5.59
C THR A 63 -6.86 3.48 5.68
N ILE A 64 -7.75 4.45 5.85
CA ILE A 64 -9.19 4.29 5.79
C ILE A 64 -9.68 4.99 4.52
N PHE A 65 -10.51 4.30 3.76
CA PHE A 65 -11.01 4.76 2.46
C PHE A 65 -12.51 4.44 2.30
N ASP A 66 -13.13 5.00 1.29
CA ASP A 66 -14.50 4.63 0.92
C ASP A 66 -14.52 3.24 0.27
N PRO A 67 -15.32 2.27 0.75
CA PRO A 67 -15.31 0.90 0.23
C PRO A 67 -15.87 0.78 -1.19
N LYS A 68 -16.56 1.80 -1.71
CA LYS A 68 -17.15 1.78 -3.05
C LYS A 68 -16.19 2.26 -4.14
N ASN A 69 -15.36 3.26 -3.82
CA ASN A 69 -14.50 3.92 -4.80
C ASN A 69 -13.04 4.07 -4.35
N PHE A 70 -12.68 3.60 -3.13
CA PHE A 70 -11.34 3.67 -2.53
C PHE A 70 -10.82 5.09 -2.28
N ALA A 71 -11.69 6.11 -2.40
CA ALA A 71 -11.33 7.48 -2.05
C ALA A 71 -10.87 7.56 -0.59
N LEU A 72 -9.77 8.26 -0.38
CA LEU A 72 -9.15 8.41 0.93
C LEU A 72 -10.08 9.14 1.89
N LYS A 73 -10.24 8.61 3.11
CA LYS A 73 -10.91 9.26 4.25
C LYS A 73 -9.91 9.72 5.30
N SER A 74 -8.96 8.86 5.64
CA SER A 74 -7.90 9.20 6.58
C SER A 74 -6.72 8.25 6.44
N TRP A 75 -5.56 8.68 6.91
CA TRP A 75 -4.42 7.80 7.09
C TRP A 75 -3.60 8.17 8.32
N GLU A 76 -2.89 7.20 8.85
CA GLU A 76 -1.98 7.32 9.98
C GLU A 76 -0.70 6.54 9.66
N LYS A 77 0.44 7.08 10.04
CA LYS A 77 1.70 6.34 10.05
C LYS A 77 2.47 6.60 11.34
N LYS A 78 3.03 5.52 11.86
CA LYS A 78 3.97 5.52 12.97
C LYS A 78 5.30 5.05 12.42
N ILE A 79 6.30 5.93 12.45
CA ILE A 79 7.64 5.66 11.99
C ILE A 79 8.48 5.39 13.24
N ASP A 80 9.11 4.23 13.28
CA ASP A 80 10.09 3.84 14.31
C ASP A 80 11.29 3.24 13.58
N GLN A 81 12.34 4.07 13.41
CA GLN A 81 13.54 3.74 12.63
C GLN A 81 14.78 4.16 13.41
N GLY A 82 15.33 3.24 14.19
CA GLY A 82 16.46 3.53 15.06
C GLY A 82 16.12 4.63 16.07
N ALA A 83 16.86 5.74 16.04
CA ALA A 83 16.62 6.89 16.90
C ALA A 83 15.47 7.79 16.43
N TYR A 84 14.97 7.62 15.21
CA TYR A 84 13.93 8.46 14.64
C TYR A 84 12.53 7.88 14.88
N LYS A 85 11.72 8.60 15.66
CA LYS A 85 10.31 8.24 15.91
C LYS A 85 9.41 9.41 15.54
N LYS A 86 8.37 9.14 14.75
CA LYS A 86 7.40 10.16 14.33
C LYS A 86 6.04 9.56 14.04
N ASN A 87 4.99 10.24 14.52
CA ASN A 87 3.62 9.95 14.15
C ASN A 87 3.11 11.06 13.23
N VAL A 88 2.49 10.67 12.13
CA VAL A 88 1.84 11.59 11.19
C VAL A 88 0.47 11.02 10.85
N SER A 89 -0.53 11.88 10.84
CA SER A 89 -1.90 11.50 10.45
C SER A 89 -2.52 12.58 9.57
N ALA A 90 -3.48 12.18 8.77
CA ALA A 90 -4.29 13.08 7.98
C ALA A 90 -5.74 12.60 7.90
N VAL A 91 -6.66 13.53 7.83
CA VAL A 91 -8.10 13.29 7.72
C VAL A 91 -8.64 14.17 6.59
N ILE A 92 -9.49 13.61 5.74
CA ILE A 92 -10.26 14.37 4.76
C ILE A 92 -11.51 14.90 5.48
N ASP A 93 -11.68 16.21 5.49
CA ASP A 93 -12.86 16.84 6.11
C ASP A 93 -14.06 16.88 5.15
N THR A 94 -15.19 17.32 5.65
CA THR A 94 -16.44 17.44 4.88
C THR A 94 -16.37 18.44 3.72
N SER A 95 -15.41 19.38 3.76
CA SER A 95 -15.15 20.33 2.66
C SER A 95 -14.29 19.73 1.54
N GLY A 96 -13.83 18.49 1.68
CA GLY A 96 -12.92 17.84 0.73
C GLY A 96 -11.47 18.29 0.87
N SER A 97 -11.11 18.92 2.01
CA SER A 97 -9.72 19.29 2.29
C SER A 97 -9.05 18.25 3.18
N ILE A 98 -7.75 18.05 3.02
CA ILE A 98 -6.96 17.19 3.90
C ILE A 98 -6.34 18.01 5.03
N GLN A 99 -6.49 17.53 6.26
CA GLN A 99 -5.92 18.14 7.45
C GLN A 99 -4.89 17.22 8.08
N TYR A 100 -3.64 17.70 8.23
CA TYR A 100 -2.51 16.95 8.78
C TYR A 100 -2.28 17.29 10.24
N ASN A 101 -2.20 16.29 11.12
CA ASN A 101 -1.92 16.44 12.55
C ASN A 101 -2.74 17.58 13.21
N ASN A 102 -3.95 17.83 12.72
CA ASN A 102 -4.82 18.92 13.13
C ASN A 102 -4.22 20.34 12.98
N LYS A 103 -3.25 20.54 12.11
CA LYS A 103 -2.54 21.82 11.92
C LYS A 103 -2.58 22.35 10.50
N GLN A 104 -2.01 21.62 9.57
CA GLN A 104 -1.89 22.03 8.17
C GLN A 104 -3.11 21.53 7.39
N LYS A 105 -3.73 22.41 6.60
CA LYS A 105 -4.89 22.11 5.77
C LYS A 105 -4.56 22.41 4.30
N ILE A 106 -4.89 21.48 3.42
CA ILE A 106 -4.70 21.60 1.98
C ILE A 106 -6.02 21.30 1.27
N SER A 107 -6.45 22.18 0.37
CA SER A 107 -7.59 21.93 -0.49
C SER A 107 -7.25 20.89 -1.56
N LEU A 108 -8.16 19.96 -1.80
CA LEU A 108 -7.94 18.84 -2.71
C LEU A 108 -8.95 18.81 -3.85
N SER A 109 -8.53 18.20 -4.94
CA SER A 109 -9.47 17.72 -5.97
C SER A 109 -9.99 16.36 -5.54
N SER A 110 -11.25 16.25 -5.18
CA SER A 110 -11.89 14.99 -4.77
C SER A 110 -12.39 14.20 -5.99
N PRO A 111 -12.36 12.86 -5.99
CA PRO A 111 -11.78 11.98 -4.96
C PRO A 111 -10.24 11.94 -5.03
N ILE A 112 -9.59 11.76 -3.88
CA ILE A 112 -8.15 11.62 -3.77
C ILE A 112 -7.78 10.26 -3.21
N TYR A 113 -6.58 9.78 -3.54
CA TYR A 113 -6.09 8.45 -3.20
C TYR A 113 -4.67 8.55 -2.66
N ASN A 114 -4.28 7.62 -1.81
CA ASN A 114 -2.88 7.40 -1.47
C ASN A 114 -2.42 6.02 -1.99
N ILE A 115 -1.13 5.73 -1.88
CA ILE A 115 -0.58 4.46 -2.36
C ILE A 115 -1.29 3.25 -1.76
N PHE A 116 -1.64 3.29 -0.47
CA PHE A 116 -2.24 2.15 0.22
C PHE A 116 -3.70 1.91 -0.22
N SER A 117 -4.50 2.97 -0.41
CA SER A 117 -5.85 2.82 -0.97
C SER A 117 -5.80 2.31 -2.42
N MET A 118 -4.79 2.71 -3.20
CA MET A 118 -4.57 2.19 -4.55
C MET A 118 -4.09 0.73 -4.54
N LEU A 119 -3.25 0.31 -3.58
CA LEU A 119 -2.91 -1.10 -3.41
C LEU A 119 -4.12 -1.96 -2.99
N ALA A 120 -5.07 -1.42 -2.24
CA ALA A 120 -6.35 -2.09 -1.98
C ALA A 120 -7.19 -2.17 -3.26
N MET A 121 -7.26 -1.07 -4.02
CA MET A 121 -8.04 -0.97 -5.26
C MET A 121 -7.59 -2.00 -6.31
N VAL A 122 -6.28 -2.19 -6.55
CA VAL A 122 -5.77 -3.14 -7.55
C VAL A 122 -6.06 -4.61 -7.19
N GLN A 123 -6.31 -4.89 -5.91
CA GLN A 123 -6.69 -6.23 -5.44
C GLN A 123 -8.20 -6.49 -5.51
N LEU A 124 -9.02 -5.47 -5.74
CA LEU A 124 -10.49 -5.61 -5.70
C LEU A 124 -11.16 -5.24 -7.03
N TYR A 125 -10.57 -4.33 -7.81
CA TYR A 125 -11.12 -3.94 -9.10
C TYR A 125 -10.58 -4.79 -10.25
N ASP A 126 -11.38 -4.90 -11.30
CA ASP A 126 -10.95 -5.50 -12.54
C ASP A 126 -10.07 -4.53 -13.33
N LYS A 127 -9.17 -5.09 -14.16
CA LYS A 127 -8.17 -4.31 -14.89
C LYS A 127 -8.79 -3.22 -15.77
N GLU A 128 -9.96 -3.46 -16.34
CA GLU A 128 -10.69 -2.53 -17.21
C GLU A 128 -11.12 -1.26 -16.47
N LEU A 129 -11.27 -1.34 -15.15
CA LEU A 129 -11.60 -0.20 -14.30
C LEU A 129 -10.36 0.61 -13.89
N LEU A 130 -9.18 0.02 -13.99
CA LEU A 130 -7.92 0.58 -13.50
C LEU A 130 -7.01 1.07 -14.61
N ASP A 131 -6.90 0.28 -15.69
CA ASP A 131 -5.91 0.49 -16.73
C ASP A 131 -6.00 1.89 -17.34
N THR A 132 -4.84 2.53 -17.43
CA THR A 132 -4.63 3.87 -18.02
C THR A 132 -5.32 5.04 -17.31
N LYS A 133 -6.21 4.81 -16.35
CA LYS A 133 -6.92 5.88 -15.64
C LYS A 133 -6.01 6.60 -14.65
N TRP A 134 -6.01 7.93 -14.72
CA TRP A 134 -5.34 8.76 -13.75
C TRP A 134 -6.25 9.03 -12.54
N PHE A 135 -5.69 8.82 -11.34
CA PHE A 135 -6.31 9.10 -10.05
C PHE A 135 -5.57 10.25 -9.38
N HIS A 136 -6.28 11.17 -8.74
CA HIS A 136 -5.63 12.19 -7.91
C HIS A 136 -4.92 11.54 -6.74
N TYR A 137 -3.64 11.89 -6.55
CA TYR A 137 -2.75 11.23 -5.61
C TYR A 137 -2.26 12.19 -4.55
N GLU A 138 -2.18 11.70 -3.33
CA GLU A 138 -1.63 12.41 -2.18
C GLU A 138 -0.60 11.53 -1.45
N HIS A 139 0.51 12.13 -1.06
CA HIS A 139 1.49 11.54 -0.15
C HIS A 139 2.14 12.61 0.72
N GLN A 140 1.72 12.72 1.99
CA GLN A 140 2.30 13.63 2.98
C GLN A 140 2.38 15.10 2.52
N GLY A 141 1.31 15.61 1.90
CA GLY A 141 1.26 16.97 1.37
C GLY A 141 1.85 17.13 -0.03
N GLN A 142 2.40 16.10 -0.62
CA GLN A 142 2.72 16.06 -2.05
C GLN A 142 1.46 15.68 -2.82
N LEU A 143 1.06 16.53 -3.75
CA LEU A 143 -0.11 16.30 -4.60
C LEU A 143 0.31 15.94 -6.01
N GLY A 144 -0.48 15.09 -6.64
CA GLY A 144 -0.20 14.66 -8.01
C GLY A 144 -1.25 13.73 -8.57
N LYS A 145 -0.81 12.85 -9.43
CA LYS A 145 -1.64 11.80 -10.04
C LYS A 145 -0.89 10.48 -10.01
N ALA A 146 -1.66 9.40 -9.92
CA ALA A 146 -1.11 8.05 -10.06
C ALA A 146 -2.02 7.20 -10.95
N ARG A 147 -1.46 6.15 -11.57
CA ARG A 147 -2.22 5.22 -12.42
C ARG A 147 -1.62 3.84 -12.40
N PHE A 148 -2.45 2.88 -12.74
CA PHE A 148 -2.00 1.56 -13.16
C PHE A 148 -1.99 1.49 -14.69
N LEU A 149 -0.94 0.89 -15.23
CA LEU A 149 -0.83 0.51 -16.63
C LEU A 149 -0.71 -1.02 -16.67
N TRP A 150 -1.72 -1.68 -17.18
CA TRP A 150 -1.64 -3.11 -17.43
C TRP A 150 -0.63 -3.39 -18.54
N SER A 151 0.35 -4.23 -18.27
CA SER A 151 1.42 -4.55 -19.24
C SER A 151 1.14 -5.85 -19.96
N ASP A 152 0.91 -6.92 -19.18
CA ASP A 152 0.68 -8.26 -19.71
C ASP A 152 0.03 -9.18 -18.65
N SER A 153 -0.17 -10.44 -19.02
CA SER A 153 -0.53 -11.52 -18.10
C SER A 153 0.56 -12.58 -18.12
N THR A 154 1.10 -12.89 -16.95
CA THR A 154 2.20 -13.84 -16.82
C THR A 154 2.00 -14.75 -15.60
N ASN A 155 2.72 -15.86 -15.56
CA ASN A 155 2.72 -16.73 -14.40
C ASN A 155 3.91 -16.40 -13.49
N ILE A 156 3.62 -16.24 -12.20
CA ILE A 156 4.62 -15.97 -11.17
C ILE A 156 4.78 -17.20 -10.27
N TRP A 157 6.01 -17.65 -10.13
CA TRP A 157 6.36 -18.71 -9.18
C TRP A 157 6.42 -18.13 -7.77
N ASN A 158 5.64 -18.68 -6.83
CA ASN A 158 5.58 -18.21 -5.44
C ASN A 158 6.41 -19.05 -4.45
N GLY A 159 7.22 -19.99 -4.95
CA GLY A 159 7.94 -20.98 -4.15
C GLY A 159 7.28 -22.36 -4.10
N GLN A 160 5.99 -22.47 -4.44
CA GLN A 160 5.22 -23.73 -4.43
C GLN A 160 4.46 -23.95 -5.74
N ASP A 161 3.80 -22.91 -6.24
CA ASP A 161 2.92 -22.96 -7.39
C ASP A 161 3.21 -21.84 -8.40
N SER A 162 2.86 -22.10 -9.65
CA SER A 162 2.82 -21.10 -10.70
C SER A 162 1.46 -20.40 -10.68
N ILE A 163 1.44 -19.11 -10.32
CA ILE A 163 0.22 -18.33 -10.13
C ILE A 163 0.02 -17.42 -11.33
N PRO A 164 -1.12 -17.53 -12.07
CA PRO A 164 -1.44 -16.59 -13.13
C PRO A 164 -1.72 -15.21 -12.55
N CYS A 165 -1.00 -14.21 -13.03
CA CYS A 165 -1.07 -12.81 -12.56
C CYS A 165 -1.31 -11.85 -13.71
N ASP A 166 -1.99 -10.76 -13.42
CA ASP A 166 -1.93 -9.54 -14.21
C ASP A 166 -0.75 -8.70 -13.71
N HIS A 167 0.06 -8.22 -14.66
CA HIS A 167 1.22 -7.39 -14.42
C HIS A 167 0.87 -5.93 -14.69
N TYR A 168 1.09 -5.08 -13.68
CA TYR A 168 0.85 -3.65 -13.76
C TYR A 168 2.13 -2.88 -13.50
N ARG A 169 2.38 -1.87 -14.29
CA ARG A 169 3.24 -0.76 -13.92
C ARG A 169 2.42 0.26 -13.13
N PHE A 170 2.97 0.77 -12.04
CA PHE A 170 2.35 1.78 -11.21
C PHE A 170 3.11 3.10 -11.32
N ASP A 171 2.53 4.06 -12.03
CA ASP A 171 3.11 5.38 -12.25
C ASP A 171 2.60 6.36 -11.20
N ILE A 172 3.50 7.20 -10.69
CA ILE A 172 3.21 8.37 -9.86
C ILE A 172 3.80 9.59 -10.55
N LEU A 173 3.05 10.67 -10.61
CA LEU A 173 3.48 11.97 -11.12
C LEU A 173 3.17 13.03 -10.07
N ILE A 174 4.19 13.58 -9.42
CA ILE A 174 4.04 14.65 -8.44
C ILE A 174 3.99 15.99 -9.16
N SER A 175 2.94 16.78 -8.94
CA SER A 175 2.72 18.10 -9.54
C SER A 175 2.94 19.23 -8.55
N ASP A 176 2.71 19.01 -7.26
CA ASP A 176 2.92 20.00 -6.21
C ASP A 176 3.49 19.33 -4.96
N SER A 177 4.58 19.85 -4.45
CA SER A 177 5.24 19.45 -3.21
C SER A 177 5.47 20.61 -2.24
N SER A 178 4.88 21.79 -2.51
CA SER A 178 5.08 23.02 -1.72
C SER A 178 4.66 22.85 -0.25
N GLN A 179 3.67 21.97 0.00
CA GLN A 179 3.11 21.68 1.32
C GLN A 179 3.61 20.36 1.91
N SER A 180 4.69 19.79 1.35
CA SER A 180 5.21 18.48 1.74
C SER A 180 5.64 18.42 3.21
N ILE A 181 5.14 17.41 3.92
CA ILE A 181 5.53 17.11 5.31
C ILE A 181 6.79 16.25 5.28
N LYS A 182 7.92 16.84 5.63
CA LYS A 182 9.21 16.12 5.67
C LYS A 182 9.22 15.08 6.79
N THR A 183 9.51 13.84 6.43
CA THR A 183 9.76 12.74 7.35
C THR A 183 11.00 11.96 6.91
N GLN A 184 11.65 11.27 7.85
CA GLN A 184 12.73 10.33 7.55
C GLN A 184 12.16 8.91 7.38
N ASP A 185 11.10 8.77 6.60
CA ASP A 185 10.49 7.48 6.29
C ASP A 185 11.23 6.85 5.10
N TYR A 186 12.32 6.14 5.39
CA TYR A 186 13.14 5.52 4.36
C TYR A 186 12.40 4.43 3.58
N PHE A 187 11.46 3.74 4.22
CA PHE A 187 10.65 2.73 3.56
C PHE A 187 9.79 3.36 2.44
N MET A 188 9.09 4.45 2.75
CA MET A 188 8.20 5.09 1.78
C MET A 188 8.91 6.06 0.84
N LYS A 189 10.09 6.57 1.19
CA LYS A 189 10.83 7.55 0.41
C LYS A 189 11.01 7.16 -1.06
N HIS A 190 11.24 5.87 -1.32
CA HIS A 190 11.46 5.35 -2.66
C HIS A 190 10.20 4.79 -3.31
N ILE A 191 9.23 4.37 -2.49
CA ILE A 191 7.97 3.81 -2.97
C ILE A 191 7.04 4.92 -3.49
N ALA A 192 6.96 6.04 -2.78
CA ALA A 192 5.97 7.08 -3.04
C ALA A 192 6.44 8.17 -4.03
N ASN A 193 7.70 8.14 -4.50
CA ASN A 193 8.22 9.14 -5.42
C ASN A 193 7.96 8.77 -6.90
N ASP A 194 8.15 9.74 -7.79
CA ASP A 194 7.95 9.63 -9.24
C ASP A 194 9.16 9.09 -10.01
N ASN A 195 10.36 9.06 -9.38
CA ASN A 195 11.63 8.69 -10.03
C ASN A 195 11.94 7.20 -10.03
N SER A 196 11.03 6.34 -9.56
CA SER A 196 11.20 4.90 -9.53
C SER A 196 10.18 4.18 -10.40
N ILE A 197 10.61 3.11 -11.07
CA ILE A 197 9.70 2.21 -11.77
C ILE A 197 9.14 1.24 -10.73
N LYS A 198 7.81 1.19 -10.64
CA LYS A 198 7.08 0.32 -9.72
C LYS A 198 6.25 -0.66 -10.51
N GLU A 199 6.34 -1.93 -10.15
CA GLU A 199 5.61 -3.00 -10.84
C GLU A 199 4.92 -3.90 -9.81
N LEU A 200 3.73 -4.38 -10.16
CA LEU A 200 2.90 -5.23 -9.33
C LEU A 200 2.41 -6.42 -10.16
N TRP A 201 2.49 -7.62 -9.58
CA TRP A 201 1.90 -8.84 -10.13
C TRP A 201 0.76 -9.28 -9.22
N VAL A 202 -0.45 -9.16 -9.73
CA VAL A 202 -1.68 -9.41 -8.97
C VAL A 202 -2.33 -10.68 -9.49
N SER A 203 -2.62 -11.63 -8.60
CA SER A 203 -3.20 -12.92 -8.98
C SER A 203 -4.57 -12.75 -9.64
N ARG A 204 -4.85 -13.57 -10.66
CA ARG A 204 -6.14 -13.60 -11.39
C ARG A 204 -7.19 -14.51 -10.74
N LYS A 205 -6.91 -15.07 -9.56
CA LYS A 205 -7.84 -15.93 -8.80
C LYS A 205 -8.96 -15.08 -8.14
N ASN A 206 -10.04 -15.74 -7.72
CA ASN A 206 -11.22 -15.10 -7.10
C ASN A 206 -10.90 -14.15 -5.92
N LYS A 207 -9.80 -14.38 -5.21
CA LYS A 207 -9.24 -13.45 -4.23
C LYS A 207 -7.94 -12.94 -4.80
N LYS A 208 -8.00 -11.77 -5.44
CA LYS A 208 -6.81 -11.14 -5.97
C LYS A 208 -5.85 -10.78 -4.84
N ARG A 209 -4.58 -11.15 -5.00
CA ARG A 209 -3.50 -10.85 -4.08
C ARG A 209 -2.31 -10.31 -4.86
N ILE A 210 -1.57 -9.40 -4.28
CA ILE A 210 -0.28 -8.99 -4.83
C ILE A 210 0.69 -10.14 -4.55
N ILE A 211 1.14 -10.85 -5.57
CA ILE A 211 2.07 -11.97 -5.42
C ILE A 211 3.51 -11.48 -5.34
N THR A 212 3.82 -10.48 -6.16
CA THR A 212 5.13 -9.83 -6.20
C THR A 212 4.94 -8.35 -6.45
N ALA A 213 5.78 -7.54 -5.84
CA ALA A 213 5.96 -6.13 -6.15
C ALA A 213 7.44 -5.82 -6.35
N SER A 214 7.75 -4.90 -7.24
CA SER A 214 9.13 -4.46 -7.43
C SER A 214 9.25 -2.94 -7.55
N ILE A 215 10.41 -2.44 -7.13
CA ILE A 215 10.79 -1.05 -7.28
C ILE A 215 12.20 -1.01 -7.86
N LYS A 216 12.31 -0.47 -9.06
CA LYS A 216 13.58 -0.27 -9.74
C LYS A 216 13.98 1.20 -9.65
N MET A 217 15.14 1.44 -9.09
CA MET A 217 15.80 2.75 -9.03
C MET A 217 17.11 2.72 -9.80
N LYS A 218 17.73 3.91 -9.99
CA LYS A 218 18.95 4.01 -10.79
C LYS A 218 20.05 3.04 -10.38
N TYR A 219 20.20 2.76 -9.08
CA TYR A 219 21.32 1.97 -8.56
C TYR A 219 20.92 0.69 -7.83
N PHE A 220 19.65 0.48 -7.57
CA PHE A 220 19.21 -0.74 -6.88
C PHE A 220 17.77 -1.14 -7.21
N TYR A 221 17.49 -2.39 -6.93
CA TYR A 221 16.23 -3.06 -7.17
C TYR A 221 15.74 -3.69 -5.87
N LEU A 222 14.51 -3.38 -5.50
CA LEU A 222 13.80 -4.00 -4.39
C LEU A 222 12.74 -4.92 -4.95
N LYS A 223 12.63 -6.10 -4.40
CA LYS A 223 11.56 -7.05 -4.72
C LYS A 223 10.91 -7.52 -3.43
N ALA A 224 9.60 -7.29 -3.32
CA ALA A 224 8.74 -7.89 -2.32
C ALA A 224 8.08 -9.13 -2.93
N GLN A 225 8.14 -10.25 -2.22
CA GLN A 225 7.50 -11.50 -2.62
C GLN A 225 6.60 -11.99 -1.50
N MET A 226 5.37 -12.36 -1.85
CA MET A 226 4.41 -12.91 -0.90
C MET A 226 4.97 -14.20 -0.30
N LYS A 227 4.97 -14.31 1.02
CA LYS A 227 5.33 -15.53 1.73
C LYS A 227 4.25 -16.58 1.53
N THR A 228 4.64 -17.83 1.45
CA THR A 228 3.70 -18.96 1.44
C THR A 228 3.27 -19.29 2.88
N ASP A 229 2.10 -19.92 3.05
CA ASP A 229 1.55 -20.29 4.36
C ASP A 229 2.48 -21.18 5.21
N LYS A 230 3.57 -21.71 4.63
CA LYS A 230 4.60 -22.49 5.33
C LYS A 230 5.73 -21.64 5.94
N GLU A 231 5.80 -20.34 5.57
CA GLU A 231 6.87 -19.41 5.99
C GLU A 231 6.36 -18.37 7.02
N VAL A 232 5.07 -18.48 7.41
CA VAL A 232 4.40 -17.58 8.39
C VAL A 232 4.42 -18.20 9.79
#